data_797612192d995727267e3e4a1ba93c7a
#
_entry.id   797612192d995727267e3e4a1ba93c7a
#
_cell.length_a   1.000
_cell.length_b   1.000
_cell.length_c   1.000
_cell.angle_alpha   90.00
_cell.angle_beta   90.00
_cell.angle_gamma   90.00
#
_symmetry.space_group_name_H-M   'P 1'
#
loop_
_entity.id
_entity.type
_entity.pdbx_description
1 polymer ?
#
loop_
_entity_poly.entity_id
_entity_poly.type
_entity_poly.pdbx_seq_one_letter_code
_entity_poly.pdbx_strand_id
1 'polypeptide(L)'
;MYVAAAEETGKDLINGRGDAYCGMLNCSYNLGLRKIKAFIPEYPVGTADEIAEIINEFNPVARALIGVANLKIITFGPRPQDFFACNAPIKPLYDLGVEIEENSELDLLVSYKEHADDPRIDDIVKDMAEEMGTANPYPDLLKRMAQYELTLLDWAEKHKGSRKYVVFANKCWPAFPSQF
;
A
#
# COMPACT_ATOMS: atom_id res chain seq x y z
N MET A 1 12.99 11.06 -6.66
CA MET A 1 13.99 11.96 -6.02
C MET A 1 14.98 12.43 -7.08
N TYR A 2 15.51 13.65 -6.93
CA TYR A 2 16.55 14.18 -7.80
C TYR A 2 17.68 14.77 -6.94
N VAL A 3 18.89 14.25 -7.12
CA VAL A 3 20.13 14.63 -6.45
C VAL A 3 21.28 14.57 -7.44
N ALA A 4 22.40 15.20 -7.15
CA ALA A 4 23.57 15.19 -7.99
C ALA A 4 24.87 14.98 -7.19
N ALA A 5 25.69 14.05 -7.62
CA ALA A 5 27.05 13.94 -7.09
C ALA A 5 27.92 15.07 -7.66
N ALA A 6 28.62 15.77 -6.79
CA ALA A 6 29.61 16.75 -7.20
C ALA A 6 30.85 16.04 -7.81
N GLU A 7 31.39 16.62 -8.86
CA GLU A 7 32.65 16.19 -9.34
C GLU A 7 33.79 16.56 -8.37
N GLU A 8 34.90 15.81 -8.40
CA GLU A 8 36.07 16.12 -7.61
C GLU A 8 36.63 17.51 -7.97
N THR A 9 37.12 18.21 -6.96
CA THR A 9 37.72 19.52 -7.17
C THR A 9 38.99 19.37 -8.03
N GLY A 10 38.91 19.85 -9.24
CA GLY A 10 40.06 19.83 -10.15
C GLY A 10 41.03 20.95 -9.89
N LYS A 11 42.21 20.83 -10.49
CA LYS A 11 43.29 21.84 -10.41
C LYS A 11 43.05 23.04 -11.32
N ASP A 12 42.12 22.91 -12.26
CA ASP A 12 41.80 23.94 -13.25
C ASP A 12 40.32 23.85 -13.67
N LEU A 13 39.84 24.81 -14.48
CA LEU A 13 38.44 24.90 -14.94
C LEU A 13 38.04 23.82 -15.96
N ILE A 14 38.96 23.00 -16.42
CA ILE A 14 38.70 21.92 -17.37
C ILE A 14 38.46 20.63 -16.62
N ASN A 15 39.24 20.39 -15.55
CA ASN A 15 39.22 19.19 -14.76
C ASN A 15 38.57 19.48 -13.36
N GLY A 16 37.30 19.25 -13.24
CA GLY A 16 36.52 19.48 -11.99
C GLY A 16 36.13 20.94 -11.80
N ARG A 17 35.19 21.40 -12.61
CA ARG A 17 34.70 22.78 -12.56
C ARG A 17 33.82 23.12 -11.36
N GLY A 18 33.33 22.11 -10.66
CA GLY A 18 32.42 22.32 -9.54
C GLY A 18 31.03 22.83 -9.96
N ASP A 19 30.51 22.42 -11.10
CA ASP A 19 29.30 22.94 -11.68
C ASP A 19 28.05 22.05 -11.45
N ALA A 20 28.14 21.07 -10.56
CA ALA A 20 27.03 20.17 -10.22
C ALA A 20 25.77 20.93 -9.81
N TYR A 21 25.88 22.05 -9.08
CA TYR A 21 24.75 22.91 -8.76
C TYR A 21 24.11 23.54 -10.00
N CYS A 22 24.89 23.98 -10.95
CA CYS A 22 24.38 24.54 -12.22
C CYS A 22 23.59 23.48 -12.99
N GLY A 23 24.12 22.26 -13.08
CA GLY A 23 23.44 21.12 -13.64
C GLY A 23 22.13 20.80 -12.92
N MET A 24 22.17 20.79 -11.59
CA MET A 24 21.01 20.56 -10.73
C MET A 24 19.91 21.60 -10.97
N LEU A 25 20.23 22.88 -10.98
CA LEU A 25 19.29 23.97 -11.24
C LEU A 25 18.63 23.84 -12.62
N ASN A 26 19.43 23.62 -13.66
CA ASN A 26 18.91 23.48 -15.03
C ASN A 26 17.98 22.26 -15.17
N CYS A 27 18.38 21.12 -14.64
CA CYS A 27 17.53 19.93 -14.68
C CYS A 27 16.26 20.07 -13.85
N SER A 28 16.33 20.68 -12.66
CA SER A 28 15.15 20.94 -11.82
C SER A 28 14.14 21.82 -12.54
N TYR A 29 14.60 22.87 -13.19
CA TYR A 29 13.75 23.74 -14.01
C TYR A 29 13.11 22.96 -15.17
N ASN A 30 13.87 22.12 -15.86
CA ASN A 30 13.38 21.28 -16.95
C ASN A 30 12.33 20.25 -16.49
N LEU A 31 12.48 19.68 -15.31
CA LEU A 31 11.47 18.80 -14.70
C LEU A 31 10.19 19.60 -14.43
N GLY A 32 10.31 20.80 -13.88
CA GLY A 32 9.18 21.71 -13.65
C GLY A 32 8.42 22.06 -14.92
N LEU A 33 9.12 22.42 -16.00
CA LEU A 33 8.52 22.70 -17.31
C LEU A 33 7.68 21.52 -17.84
N ARG A 34 8.11 20.30 -17.56
CA ARG A 34 7.43 19.06 -17.96
C ARG A 34 6.39 18.60 -16.97
N LYS A 35 6.13 19.38 -15.92
CA LYS A 35 5.22 19.04 -14.80
C LYS A 35 5.58 17.72 -14.10
N ILE A 36 6.84 17.32 -14.13
CA ILE A 36 7.35 16.14 -13.42
C ILE A 36 7.63 16.57 -11.99
N LYS A 37 6.88 16.01 -11.04
CA LYS A 37 7.12 16.22 -9.61
C LYS A 37 8.34 15.41 -9.19
N ALA A 38 9.35 16.08 -8.66
CA ALA A 38 10.54 15.46 -8.08
C ALA A 38 10.71 15.92 -6.63
N PHE A 39 11.04 15.01 -5.74
CA PHE A 39 11.51 15.37 -4.42
C PHE A 39 12.99 15.76 -4.53
N ILE A 40 13.30 16.95 -4.08
CA ILE A 40 14.67 17.50 -4.01
C ILE A 40 14.95 17.72 -2.52
N PRO A 41 15.94 17.03 -1.92
CA PRO A 41 16.29 17.24 -0.52
C PRO A 41 16.92 18.62 -0.29
N GLU A 42 17.04 19.02 0.97
CA GLU A 42 17.61 20.32 1.34
C GLU A 42 19.04 20.48 0.84
N TYR A 43 19.83 19.41 0.89
CA TYR A 43 21.21 19.35 0.38
C TYR A 43 21.29 18.36 -0.81
N PRO A 44 20.91 18.80 -2.03
CA PRO A 44 20.74 17.89 -3.16
C PRO A 44 22.05 17.59 -3.92
N VAL A 45 23.15 18.23 -3.55
CA VAL A 45 24.48 18.06 -4.16
C VAL A 45 25.49 17.75 -3.06
N GLY A 46 26.27 16.70 -3.26
CA GLY A 46 27.28 16.24 -2.33
C GLY A 46 28.29 15.32 -3.00
N THR A 47 29.22 14.76 -2.24
CA THR A 47 30.11 13.71 -2.69
C THR A 47 29.32 12.47 -3.13
N ALA A 48 29.95 11.55 -3.85
CA ALA A 48 29.30 10.32 -4.28
C ALA A 48 28.77 9.49 -3.09
N ASP A 49 29.53 9.44 -1.99
CA ASP A 49 29.13 8.70 -0.78
C ASP A 49 27.94 9.35 -0.07
N GLU A 50 27.94 10.67 0.12
CA GLU A 50 26.81 11.42 0.70
C GLU A 50 25.53 11.25 -0.13
N ILE A 51 25.65 11.29 -1.46
CA ILE A 51 24.52 11.07 -2.35
C ILE A 51 24.01 9.62 -2.28
N ALA A 52 24.89 8.64 -2.14
CA ALA A 52 24.52 7.25 -1.94
C ALA A 52 23.75 7.05 -0.63
N GLU A 53 24.15 7.70 0.45
CA GLU A 53 23.43 7.69 1.73
C GLU A 53 22.02 8.29 1.59
N ILE A 54 21.89 9.47 0.98
CA ILE A 54 20.59 10.13 0.74
C ILE A 54 19.66 9.22 -0.11
N ILE A 55 20.18 8.54 -1.11
CA ILE A 55 19.42 7.59 -1.94
C ILE A 55 18.96 6.40 -1.08
N ASN A 56 19.84 5.86 -0.26
CA ASN A 56 19.51 4.74 0.62
C ASN A 56 18.42 5.09 1.64
N GLU A 57 18.51 6.27 2.25
CA GLU A 57 17.48 6.78 3.18
C GLU A 57 16.12 6.99 2.49
N PHE A 58 16.11 7.37 1.22
CA PHE A 58 14.88 7.57 0.45
C PHE A 58 14.24 6.25 -0.04
N ASN A 59 14.99 5.16 -0.13
CA ASN A 59 14.49 3.89 -0.64
C ASN A 59 13.21 3.38 0.06
N PRO A 60 13.08 3.40 1.40
CA PRO A 60 11.83 3.01 2.06
C PRO A 60 10.64 3.88 1.65
N VAL A 61 10.86 5.20 1.50
CA VAL A 61 9.84 6.16 1.06
C VAL A 61 9.38 5.85 -0.36
N ALA A 62 10.33 5.62 -1.28
CA ALA A 62 10.02 5.25 -2.66
C ALA A 62 9.23 3.95 -2.74
N ARG A 63 9.62 2.93 -1.95
CA ARG A 63 8.90 1.66 -1.87
C ARG A 63 7.47 1.83 -1.35
N ALA A 64 7.28 2.66 -0.31
CA ALA A 64 5.97 2.96 0.23
C ALA A 64 5.08 3.67 -0.81
N LEU A 65 5.60 4.67 -1.53
CA LEU A 65 4.87 5.37 -2.58
C LEU A 65 4.46 4.43 -3.72
N ILE A 66 5.36 3.56 -4.17
CA ILE A 66 5.07 2.55 -5.19
C ILE A 66 4.02 1.56 -4.67
N GLY A 67 4.11 1.14 -3.40
CA GLY A 67 3.14 0.27 -2.77
C GLY A 67 1.73 0.89 -2.74
N VAL A 68 1.62 2.13 -2.28
CA VAL A 68 0.36 2.88 -2.22
C VAL A 68 -0.24 3.07 -3.62
N ALA A 69 0.57 3.41 -4.62
CA ALA A 69 0.11 3.55 -6.01
C ALA A 69 -0.36 2.22 -6.64
N ASN A 70 -0.03 1.09 -6.04
CA ASN A 70 -0.47 -0.25 -6.46
C ASN A 70 -1.48 -0.89 -5.49
N LEU A 71 -2.07 -0.09 -4.61
CA LEU A 71 -3.05 -0.53 -3.62
C LEU A 71 -4.48 -0.43 -4.16
N LYS A 72 -5.27 -1.45 -3.86
CA LYS A 72 -6.72 -1.43 -3.95
C LYS A 72 -7.32 -1.65 -2.57
N ILE A 73 -8.27 -0.81 -2.19
CA ILE A 73 -9.09 -0.96 -1.00
C ILE A 73 -10.46 -1.51 -1.42
N ILE A 74 -10.82 -2.65 -0.90
CA ILE A 74 -12.15 -3.24 -1.10
C ILE A 74 -12.94 -3.08 0.19
N THR A 75 -14.10 -2.45 0.11
CA THR A 75 -14.95 -2.22 1.28
C THR A 75 -16.23 -3.06 1.18
N PHE A 76 -16.72 -3.53 2.34
CA PHE A 76 -18.01 -4.18 2.44
C PHE A 76 -18.91 -3.43 3.41
N GLY A 77 -19.97 -2.85 2.87
CA GLY A 77 -20.93 -2.04 3.57
C GLY A 77 -20.51 -0.59 3.77
N PRO A 78 -21.47 0.34 3.84
CA PRO A 78 -21.20 1.69 4.30
C PRO A 78 -20.91 1.67 5.80
N ARG A 79 -20.51 2.81 6.34
CA ARG A 79 -20.37 2.98 7.79
C ARG A 79 -21.60 2.48 8.59
N PRO A 80 -21.44 2.03 9.83
CA PRO A 80 -22.57 1.68 10.68
C PRO A 80 -23.42 2.92 10.99
N GLN A 81 -24.71 2.89 10.64
CA GLN A 81 -25.71 3.92 10.98
C GLN A 81 -25.19 5.37 10.84
N ASP A 82 -25.21 6.15 11.93
CA ASP A 82 -24.79 7.56 12.00
C ASP A 82 -23.30 7.75 12.38
N PHE A 83 -22.48 6.71 12.24
CA PHE A 83 -21.06 6.76 12.59
C PHE A 83 -20.26 7.50 11.51
N PHE A 84 -20.54 8.78 11.35
CA PHE A 84 -20.00 9.62 10.27
C PHE A 84 -18.47 9.79 10.32
N ALA A 85 -17.85 9.57 11.47
CA ALA A 85 -16.39 9.57 11.61
C ALA A 85 -15.69 8.49 10.75
N CYS A 86 -16.41 7.43 10.37
CA CYS A 86 -15.90 6.39 9.47
C CYS A 86 -15.96 6.77 7.98
N ASN A 87 -16.43 7.98 7.63
CA ASN A 87 -16.40 8.46 6.25
C ASN A 87 -15.01 9.02 5.94
N ALA A 88 -14.22 8.28 5.20
CA ALA A 88 -12.99 8.81 4.62
C ALA A 88 -13.30 9.52 3.29
N PRO A 89 -12.72 10.70 3.02
CA PRO A 89 -12.81 11.32 1.70
C PRO A 89 -11.99 10.48 0.71
N ILE A 90 -12.65 9.98 -0.34
CA ILE A 90 -12.01 9.12 -1.34
C ILE A 90 -11.06 9.87 -2.27
N LYS A 91 -11.32 11.15 -2.54
CA LYS A 91 -10.48 11.92 -3.47
C LYS A 91 -8.99 11.93 -3.11
N PRO A 92 -8.56 12.19 -1.86
CA PRO A 92 -7.15 12.12 -1.49
C PRO A 92 -6.51 10.74 -1.71
N LEU A 93 -7.27 9.66 -1.56
CA LEU A 93 -6.78 8.30 -1.84
C LEU A 93 -6.56 8.09 -3.35
N TYR A 94 -7.48 8.56 -4.20
CA TYR A 94 -7.29 8.56 -5.65
C TYR A 94 -6.11 9.42 -6.09
N ASP A 95 -5.89 10.58 -5.45
CA ASP A 95 -4.75 11.44 -5.73
C ASP A 95 -3.40 10.76 -5.42
N LEU A 96 -3.40 9.79 -4.50
CA LEU A 96 -2.26 8.92 -4.19
C LEU A 96 -2.15 7.69 -5.11
N GLY A 97 -3.11 7.48 -6.00
CA GLY A 97 -3.16 6.35 -6.92
C GLY A 97 -3.83 5.10 -6.36
N VAL A 98 -4.46 5.18 -5.17
CA VAL A 98 -5.22 4.09 -4.56
C VAL A 98 -6.52 3.89 -5.33
N GLU A 99 -6.86 2.65 -5.64
CA GLU A 99 -8.17 2.27 -6.19
C GLU A 99 -9.11 1.85 -5.05
N ILE A 100 -10.38 2.21 -5.15
CA ILE A 100 -11.40 1.85 -4.15
C ILE A 100 -12.52 1.13 -4.85
N GLU A 101 -12.97 0.02 -4.26
CA GLU A 101 -14.15 -0.73 -4.67
C GLU A 101 -15.09 -0.86 -3.47
N GLU A 102 -16.33 -0.43 -3.65
CA GLU A 102 -17.36 -0.48 -2.61
C GLU A 102 -18.38 -1.57 -2.94
N ASN A 103 -18.59 -2.49 -2.00
CA ASN A 103 -19.53 -3.60 -2.07
C ASN A 103 -20.46 -3.58 -0.86
N SER A 104 -21.56 -4.31 -0.91
CA SER A 104 -22.45 -4.49 0.24
C SER A 104 -22.03 -5.65 1.14
N GLU A 105 -22.43 -5.61 2.42
CA GLU A 105 -22.29 -6.77 3.32
C GLU A 105 -23.02 -8.00 2.78
N LEU A 106 -24.09 -7.80 2.00
CA LEU A 106 -24.84 -8.91 1.40
C LEU A 106 -24.01 -9.65 0.36
N ASP A 107 -23.22 -8.93 -0.46
CA ASP A 107 -22.34 -9.56 -1.45
C ASP A 107 -21.30 -10.44 -0.76
N LEU A 108 -20.71 -9.94 0.33
CA LEU A 108 -19.77 -10.72 1.14
C LEU A 108 -20.43 -11.94 1.76
N LEU A 109 -21.64 -11.80 2.34
CA LEU A 109 -22.38 -12.89 2.98
C LEU A 109 -22.75 -13.99 1.97
N VAL A 110 -23.14 -13.62 0.75
CA VAL A 110 -23.43 -14.59 -0.31
C VAL A 110 -22.17 -15.37 -0.66
N SER A 111 -21.06 -14.67 -0.92
CA SER A 111 -19.79 -15.31 -1.22
C SER A 111 -19.31 -16.20 -0.06
N TYR A 112 -19.43 -15.75 1.18
CA TYR A 112 -19.08 -16.55 2.35
C TYR A 112 -19.87 -17.87 2.42
N LYS A 113 -21.19 -17.84 2.15
CA LYS A 113 -22.01 -19.04 2.12
C LYS A 113 -21.66 -20.01 0.98
N GLU A 114 -21.22 -19.48 -0.16
CA GLU A 114 -20.74 -20.30 -1.28
C GLU A 114 -19.47 -21.10 -0.93
N HIS A 115 -18.66 -20.63 0.01
CA HIS A 115 -17.44 -21.30 0.47
C HIS A 115 -17.68 -22.28 1.65
N ALA A 116 -18.93 -22.52 2.10
CA ALA A 116 -19.21 -23.28 3.34
C ALA A 116 -18.58 -24.69 3.39
N ASP A 117 -18.50 -25.36 2.25
CA ASP A 117 -17.98 -26.72 2.11
C ASP A 117 -16.72 -26.79 1.24
N ASP A 118 -15.99 -25.68 1.10
CA ASP A 118 -14.77 -25.64 0.29
C ASP A 118 -13.65 -26.43 0.99
N PRO A 119 -13.04 -27.42 0.32
CA PRO A 119 -12.03 -28.29 0.91
C PRO A 119 -10.76 -27.54 1.34
N ARG A 120 -10.48 -26.34 0.81
CA ARG A 120 -9.33 -25.51 1.20
C ARG A 120 -9.44 -24.97 2.63
N ILE A 121 -10.63 -24.98 3.21
CA ILE A 121 -10.86 -24.51 4.60
C ILE A 121 -10.02 -25.30 5.58
N ASP A 122 -9.91 -26.62 5.42
CA ASP A 122 -9.17 -27.49 6.34
C ASP A 122 -7.67 -27.15 6.41
N ASP A 123 -7.09 -26.71 5.30
CA ASP A 123 -5.68 -26.29 5.27
C ASP A 123 -5.49 -24.92 5.92
N ILE A 124 -6.41 -24.00 5.73
CA ILE A 124 -6.38 -22.68 6.41
C ILE A 124 -6.59 -22.85 7.92
N VAL A 125 -7.49 -23.74 8.34
CA VAL A 125 -7.66 -24.05 9.78
C VAL A 125 -6.34 -24.54 10.41
N LYS A 126 -5.58 -25.39 9.72
CA LYS A 126 -4.29 -25.87 10.21
C LYS A 126 -3.28 -24.72 10.34
N ASP A 127 -3.19 -23.88 9.32
CA ASP A 127 -2.30 -22.73 9.29
C ASP A 127 -2.62 -21.74 10.44
N MET A 128 -3.88 -21.35 10.59
CA MET A 128 -4.34 -20.53 11.71
C MET A 128 -4.06 -21.16 13.08
N ALA A 129 -4.28 -22.46 13.21
CA ALA A 129 -4.03 -23.17 14.48
C ALA A 129 -2.54 -23.18 14.83
N GLU A 130 -1.67 -23.32 13.85
CA GLU A 130 -0.22 -23.25 14.01
C GLU A 130 0.24 -21.85 14.42
N GLU A 131 -0.24 -20.81 13.73
CA GLU A 131 0.10 -19.42 14.07
C GLU A 131 -0.37 -18.99 15.47
N MET A 132 -1.59 -19.33 15.84
CA MET A 132 -2.18 -18.96 17.13
C MET A 132 -1.67 -19.84 18.30
N GLY A 133 -1.21 -21.04 18.01
CA GLY A 133 -0.68 -21.99 19.01
C GLY A 133 -1.70 -22.37 20.08
N THR A 134 -1.20 -22.85 21.22
CA THR A 134 -2.04 -23.33 22.34
C THR A 134 -2.72 -22.20 23.14
N ALA A 135 -2.39 -20.94 22.86
CA ALA A 135 -2.95 -19.78 23.55
C ALA A 135 -4.29 -19.31 22.97
N ASN A 136 -4.78 -19.95 21.88
CA ASN A 136 -6.07 -19.57 21.28
C ASN A 136 -7.24 -19.85 22.23
N PRO A 137 -7.96 -18.81 22.70
CA PRO A 137 -9.11 -19.00 23.62
C PRO A 137 -10.39 -19.41 22.88
N TYR A 138 -10.40 -19.42 21.54
CA TYR A 138 -11.58 -19.69 20.72
C TYR A 138 -11.33 -20.71 19.60
N PRO A 139 -10.88 -21.93 19.90
CA PRO A 139 -10.54 -22.93 18.89
C PRO A 139 -11.75 -23.32 18.01
N ASP A 140 -12.95 -23.28 18.58
CA ASP A 140 -14.20 -23.64 17.86
C ASP A 140 -14.58 -22.64 16.76
N LEU A 141 -13.98 -21.43 16.76
CA LEU A 141 -14.23 -20.42 15.74
C LEU A 141 -13.31 -20.56 14.52
N LEU A 142 -12.24 -21.37 14.60
CA LEU A 142 -11.23 -21.46 13.52
C LEU A 142 -11.86 -21.81 12.17
N LYS A 143 -12.78 -22.74 12.11
CA LYS A 143 -13.41 -23.12 10.84
C LYS A 143 -14.19 -21.97 10.20
N ARG A 144 -14.92 -21.19 10.99
CA ARG A 144 -15.64 -20.00 10.51
C ARG A 144 -14.69 -18.91 10.06
N MET A 145 -13.62 -18.68 10.80
CA MET A 145 -12.59 -17.72 10.45
C MET A 145 -11.85 -18.11 9.18
N ALA A 146 -11.51 -19.39 9.03
CA ALA A 146 -10.86 -19.92 7.84
C ALA A 146 -11.76 -19.80 6.58
N GLN A 147 -13.04 -20.09 6.72
CA GLN A 147 -14.02 -19.86 5.63
C GLN A 147 -14.10 -18.37 5.27
N TYR A 148 -14.07 -17.48 6.27
CA TYR A 148 -14.08 -16.03 6.05
C TYR A 148 -12.79 -15.56 5.37
N GLU A 149 -11.64 -16.02 5.81
CA GLU A 149 -10.36 -15.73 5.16
C GLU A 149 -10.33 -16.18 3.71
N LEU A 150 -10.73 -17.43 3.45
CA LEU A 150 -10.82 -17.98 2.08
C LEU A 150 -11.71 -17.12 1.19
N THR A 151 -12.84 -16.68 1.71
CA THR A 151 -13.78 -15.82 0.98
C THR A 151 -13.11 -14.49 0.59
N LEU A 152 -12.36 -13.89 1.51
CA LEU A 152 -11.66 -12.63 1.24
C LEU A 152 -10.49 -12.84 0.24
N LEU A 153 -9.75 -13.93 0.36
CA LEU A 153 -8.65 -14.24 -0.57
C LEU A 153 -9.16 -14.43 -2.00
N ASP A 154 -10.22 -15.21 -2.19
CA ASP A 154 -10.83 -15.42 -3.51
C ASP A 154 -11.46 -14.12 -4.04
N TRP A 155 -12.07 -13.32 -3.17
CA TRP A 155 -12.57 -12.00 -3.55
C TRP A 155 -11.44 -11.08 -4.01
N ALA A 156 -10.35 -11.03 -3.25
CA ALA A 156 -9.19 -10.24 -3.62
C ALA A 156 -8.65 -10.66 -4.99
N GLU A 157 -8.45 -11.94 -5.22
CA GLU A 157 -7.92 -12.47 -6.49
C GLU A 157 -8.82 -12.11 -7.67
N LYS A 158 -10.13 -12.25 -7.51
CA LYS A 158 -11.12 -11.94 -8.55
C LYS A 158 -11.21 -10.45 -8.86
N HIS A 159 -11.03 -9.58 -7.86
CA HIS A 159 -11.31 -8.15 -7.95
C HIS A 159 -10.06 -7.25 -7.95
N LYS A 160 -8.87 -7.77 -7.71
CA LYS A 160 -7.63 -6.97 -7.66
C LYS A 160 -7.32 -6.20 -8.95
N GLY A 161 -7.78 -6.71 -10.11
CA GLY A 161 -7.47 -6.14 -11.41
C GLY A 161 -5.95 -6.13 -11.66
N SER A 162 -5.42 -4.98 -12.03
CA SER A 162 -3.98 -4.77 -12.24
C SER A 162 -3.21 -4.40 -10.96
N ARG A 163 -3.88 -4.30 -9.81
CA ARG A 163 -3.25 -3.90 -8.55
C ARG A 163 -2.46 -5.04 -7.94
N LYS A 164 -1.36 -4.69 -7.30
CA LYS A 164 -0.46 -5.66 -6.65
C LYS A 164 -0.92 -6.00 -5.23
N TYR A 165 -1.50 -5.02 -4.54
CA TYR A 165 -1.90 -5.14 -3.14
C TYR A 165 -3.39 -4.89 -3.00
N VAL A 166 -4.05 -5.71 -2.18
CA VAL A 166 -5.45 -5.56 -1.81
C VAL A 166 -5.55 -5.51 -0.29
N VAL A 167 -6.36 -4.61 0.22
CA VAL A 167 -6.74 -4.56 1.63
C VAL A 167 -8.25 -4.45 1.75
N PHE A 168 -8.78 -4.95 2.85
CA PHE A 168 -10.22 -4.92 3.13
C PHE A 168 -10.55 -3.93 4.23
N ALA A 169 -11.67 -3.26 4.08
CA ALA A 169 -12.25 -2.38 5.09
C ALA A 169 -13.73 -2.74 5.27
N ASN A 170 -14.04 -3.46 6.34
CA ASN A 170 -15.37 -3.97 6.57
C ASN A 170 -16.08 -3.18 7.66
N LYS A 171 -17.41 -3.09 7.53
CA LYS A 171 -18.27 -2.66 8.62
C LYS A 171 -18.29 -3.73 9.72
N CYS A 172 -18.13 -3.34 10.98
CA CYS A 172 -17.99 -4.27 12.09
C CYS A 172 -19.31 -4.62 12.81
N TRP A 173 -20.38 -3.86 12.59
CA TRP A 173 -21.71 -4.04 13.23
C TRP A 173 -22.80 -3.30 12.44
N PRO A 174 -24.13 -3.52 12.68
CA PRO A 174 -24.69 -4.39 13.71
C PRO A 174 -24.81 -5.85 13.30
N ALA A 175 -24.96 -6.17 12.00
CA ALA A 175 -25.23 -7.54 11.55
C ALA A 175 -23.97 -8.41 11.43
N PHE A 176 -22.81 -7.80 11.17
CA PHE A 176 -21.58 -8.50 10.85
C PHE A 176 -21.19 -9.56 11.91
N PRO A 177 -21.15 -9.27 13.24
CA PRO A 177 -20.73 -10.25 14.24
C PRO A 177 -21.65 -11.46 14.39
N SER A 178 -22.86 -11.38 13.86
CA SER A 178 -23.84 -12.47 13.95
C SER A 178 -23.91 -13.34 12.69
N GLN A 179 -23.29 -12.90 11.60
CA GLN A 179 -23.36 -13.58 10.30
C GLN A 179 -22.06 -14.29 9.92
N PHE A 180 -20.91 -13.82 10.42
CA PHE A 180 -19.58 -14.36 10.13
C PHE A 180 -18.88 -14.97 11.32
#